data_fbb9ea494ed0cb048dd80fbf6471d2a4
#
_entry.id   fbb9ea494ed0cb048dd80fbf6471d2a4
#
_cell.length_a   1.000
_cell.length_b   1.000
_cell.length_c   1.000
_cell.angle_alpha   90.00
_cell.angle_beta   90.00
_cell.angle_gamma   90.00
#
_symmetry.space_group_name_H-M   'P 1'
#
loop_
_entity.id
_entity.type
_entity.pdbx_description
1 polymer ?
#
loop_
_entity_poly.entity_id
_entity_poly.type
_entity_poly.pdbx_seq_one_letter_code
_entity_poly.pdbx_strand_id
1 'polypeptide(L)'
;MTNTVFNNIAVIGAGTMGSGIAAQIANAGCDVLLLDLESKDQNTKTPAAEALDRLLASDPPQLMHKRYVERITTGTINNDFHKLSECDWIIEAVVERL
;
A
#
# COMPACT_ATOMS: atom_id res chain seq x y z
N MET A 1 -25.36 -7.47 13.24
CA MET A 1 -24.54 -6.72 12.30
C MET A 1 -23.12 -6.51 12.82
N THR A 2 -22.19 -6.72 11.99
CA THR A 2 -20.80 -6.54 12.38
C THR A 2 -20.26 -5.27 11.77
N ASN A 3 -19.70 -4.44 12.59
CA ASN A 3 -19.03 -3.26 12.10
C ASN A 3 -17.57 -3.58 11.87
N THR A 4 -17.12 -3.30 10.68
CA THR A 4 -15.69 -3.39 10.42
C THR A 4 -15.02 -2.27 11.17
N VAL A 5 -14.14 -2.63 12.07
CA VAL A 5 -13.45 -1.65 12.89
C VAL A 5 -12.49 -0.81 12.05
N PHE A 6 -11.78 -1.44 11.12
CA PHE A 6 -10.80 -0.76 10.29
C PHE A 6 -11.18 -0.91 8.82
N ASN A 7 -11.50 0.21 8.19
CA ASN A 7 -11.84 0.23 6.77
C ASN A 7 -10.74 0.81 5.92
N ASN A 8 -9.97 1.75 6.47
CA ASN A 8 -8.92 2.46 5.75
C ASN A 8 -7.62 2.31 6.51
N ILE A 9 -6.70 1.58 5.94
CA ILE A 9 -5.42 1.29 6.59
C ILE A 9 -4.30 1.83 5.72
N ALA A 10 -3.37 2.56 6.32
CA ALA A 10 -2.22 3.07 5.62
C ALA A 10 -1.01 2.18 5.88
N VAL A 11 -0.23 1.92 4.85
CA VAL A 11 1.05 1.24 4.97
C VAL A 11 2.11 2.18 4.45
N ILE A 12 3.09 2.48 5.27
CA ILE A 12 4.21 3.35 4.91
C ILE A 12 5.42 2.46 4.64
N GLY A 13 5.92 2.52 3.43
CA GLY A 13 7.01 1.68 2.98
C GLY A 13 6.51 0.65 1.98
N ALA A 14 6.93 0.78 0.72
CA ALA A 14 6.42 -0.04 -0.37
C ALA A 14 7.41 -1.10 -0.84
N GLY A 15 8.34 -1.51 0.03
CA GLY A 15 9.23 -2.62 -0.26
C GLY A 15 8.47 -3.94 -0.23
N THR A 16 9.21 -5.03 -0.24
CA THR A 16 8.61 -6.37 -0.27
C THR A 16 7.67 -6.59 0.91
N MET A 17 8.07 -6.17 2.10
CA MET A 17 7.23 -6.34 3.28
C MET A 17 5.97 -5.48 3.21
N GLY A 18 6.13 -4.19 2.91
CA GLY A 18 5.00 -3.26 2.87
C GLY A 18 3.99 -3.62 1.79
N SER A 19 4.47 -3.98 0.59
CA SER A 19 3.57 -4.37 -0.48
C SER A 19 2.84 -5.67 -0.15
N GLY A 20 3.52 -6.62 0.52
CA GLY A 20 2.89 -7.85 0.96
C GLY A 20 1.80 -7.59 2.00
N ILE A 21 2.06 -6.70 2.94
CA ILE A 21 1.07 -6.31 3.94
C ILE A 21 -0.13 -5.65 3.27
N ALA A 22 0.12 -4.76 2.30
CA ALA A 22 -0.96 -4.10 1.57
C ALA A 22 -1.84 -5.12 0.84
N ALA A 23 -1.21 -6.14 0.24
CA ALA A 23 -1.96 -7.19 -0.44
C ALA A 23 -2.85 -7.96 0.54
N GLN A 24 -2.34 -8.29 1.72
CA GLN A 24 -3.14 -9.01 2.72
C GLN A 24 -4.31 -8.17 3.21
N ILE A 25 -4.09 -6.87 3.39
CA ILE A 25 -5.17 -5.98 3.80
C ILE A 25 -6.25 -5.89 2.73
N ALA A 26 -5.85 -5.77 1.47
CA ALA A 26 -6.79 -5.75 0.36
C ALA A 26 -7.56 -7.07 0.25
N ASN A 27 -6.89 -8.21 0.48
CA ASN A 27 -7.52 -9.51 0.49
C ASN A 27 -8.59 -9.61 1.59
N ALA A 28 -8.36 -8.92 2.69
CA ALA A 28 -9.29 -8.94 3.83
C ALA A 28 -10.51 -8.03 3.61
N GLY A 29 -10.54 -7.27 2.53
CA GLY A 29 -11.67 -6.43 2.21
C GLY A 29 -11.54 -4.97 2.65
N CYS A 30 -10.38 -4.56 3.11
CA CYS A 30 -10.15 -3.19 3.54
C CYS A 30 -9.48 -2.38 2.45
N ASP A 31 -9.71 -1.08 2.46
CA ASP A 31 -8.98 -0.17 1.59
C ASP A 31 -7.63 0.13 2.22
N VAL A 32 -6.61 0.24 1.39
CA VAL A 32 -5.27 0.49 1.87
C VAL A 32 -4.63 1.62 1.09
N LEU A 33 -3.94 2.49 1.83
CA LEU A 33 -3.15 3.58 1.26
C LEU A 33 -1.69 3.19 1.41
N LEU A 34 -1.03 2.96 0.28
CA LEU A 34 0.36 2.53 0.28
C LEU A 34 1.24 3.72 -0.09
N LEU A 35 2.04 4.18 0.86
CA LEU A 35 2.89 5.35 0.67
C LEU A 35 4.36 4.98 0.74
N ASP A 36 5.16 5.68 -0.03
CA ASP A 36 6.61 5.60 0.04
C ASP A 36 7.20 6.93 -0.43
N LEU A 37 8.49 6.94 -0.65
CA LEU A 37 9.21 8.13 -1.08
C LEU A 37 8.78 8.55 -2.48
N GLU A 38 9.11 9.79 -2.83
CA GLU A 38 8.93 10.26 -4.19
C GLU A 38 9.92 9.55 -5.12
N SER A 39 9.57 9.46 -6.38
CA SER A 39 10.52 8.95 -7.37
C SER A 39 11.66 9.94 -7.52
N LYS A 40 12.85 9.43 -7.80
CA LYS A 40 14.02 10.27 -8.00
C LYS A 40 13.94 11.07 -9.29
N ASP A 41 13.17 10.60 -10.24
CA ASP A 41 13.00 11.21 -11.53
C ASP A 41 11.51 11.37 -11.78
N GLN A 42 11.10 12.57 -12.22
CA GLN A 42 9.71 12.87 -12.47
C GLN A 42 9.07 11.96 -13.53
N ASN A 43 9.90 11.39 -14.40
CA ASN A 43 9.41 10.49 -15.44
C ASN A 43 9.33 9.04 -15.00
N THR A 44 9.73 8.76 -13.77
CA THR A 44 9.74 7.40 -13.23
C THR A 44 8.56 7.22 -12.28
N LYS A 45 7.97 6.02 -12.30
CA LYS A 45 6.91 5.71 -11.36
C LYS A 45 7.41 5.82 -9.93
N THR A 46 6.50 6.19 -9.02
CA THR A 46 6.83 6.21 -7.60
C THR A 46 7.09 4.79 -7.10
N PRO A 47 7.87 4.63 -6.03
CA PRO A 47 8.10 3.30 -5.45
C PRO A 47 6.81 2.58 -5.09
N ALA A 48 5.79 3.30 -4.62
CA ALA A 48 4.52 2.68 -4.29
C ALA A 48 3.81 2.16 -5.54
N ALA A 49 3.84 2.92 -6.64
CA ALA A 49 3.23 2.48 -7.89
C ALA A 49 3.96 1.27 -8.47
N GLU A 50 5.29 1.26 -8.36
CA GLU A 50 6.07 0.10 -8.80
C GLU A 50 5.74 -1.14 -7.98
N ALA A 51 5.52 -0.97 -6.67
CA ALA A 51 5.14 -2.06 -5.80
C ALA A 51 3.81 -2.67 -6.25
N LEU A 52 2.87 -1.83 -6.66
CA LEU A 52 1.58 -2.29 -7.14
C LEU A 52 1.74 -3.13 -8.41
N ASP A 53 2.60 -2.68 -9.32
CA ASP A 53 2.89 -3.45 -10.53
C ASP A 53 3.48 -4.81 -10.18
N ARG A 54 4.37 -4.87 -9.19
CA ARG A 54 4.97 -6.13 -8.76
C ARG A 54 3.92 -7.08 -8.17
N LEU A 55 2.96 -6.54 -7.42
CA LEU A 55 1.88 -7.36 -6.88
C LEU A 55 1.05 -8.00 -7.99
N LEU A 56 0.75 -7.23 -9.03
CA LEU A 56 -0.03 -7.74 -10.14
C LEU A 56 0.70 -8.79 -10.95
N ALA A 57 2.03 -8.72 -10.96
CA ALA A 57 2.86 -9.65 -11.73
C ALA A 57 3.39 -10.81 -10.89
N SER A 58 3.09 -10.86 -9.59
CA SER A 58 3.66 -11.87 -8.70
C SER A 58 3.15 -13.28 -9.04
N ASP A 59 4.02 -14.26 -8.88
CA ASP A 59 3.72 -15.66 -9.10
C ASP A 59 4.42 -16.50 -8.02
N PRO A 60 3.67 -17.14 -7.10
CA PRO A 60 2.21 -17.15 -7.05
C PRO A 60 1.62 -15.79 -6.69
N PRO A 61 0.38 -15.52 -7.09
CA PRO A 61 -0.22 -14.22 -6.80
C PRO A 61 -0.40 -13.95 -5.31
N GLN A 62 -0.06 -12.74 -4.89
CA GLN A 62 -0.28 -12.33 -3.50
C GLN A 62 -1.72 -11.82 -3.29
N LEU A 63 -2.31 -11.24 -4.34
CA LEU A 63 -3.71 -10.86 -4.28
C LEU A 63 -4.57 -12.05 -4.67
N MET A 64 -5.59 -12.33 -3.85
CA MET A 64 -6.48 -13.46 -4.10
C MET A 64 -7.34 -13.26 -5.34
N HIS A 65 -7.54 -12.01 -5.73
CA HIS A 65 -8.22 -11.66 -6.96
C HIS A 65 -7.61 -10.39 -7.51
N LYS A 66 -7.40 -10.34 -8.83
CA LYS A 66 -6.76 -9.17 -9.44
C LYS A 66 -7.51 -7.87 -9.18
N ARG A 67 -8.83 -7.92 -9.13
CA ARG A 67 -9.61 -6.71 -8.89
C ARG A 67 -9.42 -6.13 -7.49
N TYR A 68 -8.84 -6.88 -6.57
CA TYR A 68 -8.56 -6.34 -5.23
C TYR A 68 -7.51 -5.24 -5.27
N VAL A 69 -6.78 -5.11 -6.38
CA VAL A 69 -5.86 -4.00 -6.56
C VAL A 69 -6.56 -2.65 -6.48
N GLU A 70 -7.84 -2.61 -6.79
CA GLU A 70 -8.62 -1.38 -6.70
C GLU A 70 -8.75 -0.86 -5.27
N ARG A 71 -8.51 -1.72 -4.29
CA ARG A 71 -8.53 -1.32 -2.88
C ARG A 71 -7.24 -0.66 -2.44
N ILE A 72 -6.21 -0.71 -3.28
CA ILE A 72 -4.88 -0.17 -2.97
C ILE A 72 -4.69 1.15 -3.70
N THR A 73 -4.57 2.23 -2.93
CA THR A 73 -4.26 3.55 -3.46
C THR A 73 -2.80 3.82 -3.16
N THR A 74 -2.04 4.20 -4.18
CA THR A 74 -0.62 4.48 -4.01
C THR A 74 -0.39 5.98 -3.94
N GLY A 75 0.66 6.39 -3.24
CA GLY A 75 1.02 7.78 -3.15
C GLY A 75 2.41 7.97 -2.58
N THR A 76 2.75 9.19 -2.29
CA THR A 76 4.03 9.54 -1.71
C THR A 76 3.83 10.16 -0.34
N ILE A 77 4.83 10.00 0.52
CA ILE A 77 4.77 10.58 1.86
C ILE A 77 4.63 12.09 1.78
N ASN A 78 5.35 12.73 0.86
CA ASN A 78 5.32 14.19 0.76
C ASN A 78 3.98 14.74 0.29
N ASN A 79 3.36 14.10 -0.69
CA ASN A 79 2.13 14.62 -1.28
C ASN A 79 0.86 14.15 -0.58
N ASP A 80 0.91 12.97 0.01
CA ASP A 80 -0.28 12.30 0.51
C ASP A 80 -0.29 12.09 2.02
N PHE A 81 0.69 12.66 2.73
CA PHE A 81 0.79 12.50 4.17
C PHE A 81 -0.49 12.93 4.90
N HIS A 82 -1.14 13.97 4.40
CA HIS A 82 -2.37 14.47 5.01
C HIS A 82 -3.50 13.44 4.99
N LYS A 83 -3.44 12.48 4.07
CA LYS A 83 -4.47 11.44 3.99
C LYS A 83 -4.39 10.45 5.14
N LEU A 84 -3.27 10.44 5.87
CA LEU A 84 -3.12 9.56 7.02
C LEU A 84 -4.14 9.86 8.12
N SER A 85 -4.59 11.11 8.21
CA SER A 85 -5.58 11.48 9.21
C SER A 85 -6.93 10.81 8.97
N GLU A 86 -7.17 10.33 7.76
CA GLU A 86 -8.41 9.65 7.40
C GLU A 86 -8.32 8.14 7.57
N CYS A 87 -7.13 7.64 7.93
CA CYS A 87 -6.92 6.21 8.08
C CYS A 87 -7.20 5.78 9.52
N ASP A 88 -7.77 4.59 9.65
CA ASP A 88 -8.08 4.01 10.96
C ASP A 88 -6.83 3.43 11.62
N TRP A 89 -5.88 3.00 10.84
CA TRP A 89 -4.65 2.40 11.33
C TRP A 89 -3.52 2.72 10.37
N ILE A 90 -2.32 2.92 10.91
CA ILE A 90 -1.12 3.19 10.13
C ILE A 90 -0.06 2.17 10.49
N ILE A 91 0.45 1.48 9.48
CA ILE A 91 1.49 0.46 9.65
C ILE A 91 2.76 0.96 8.99
N GLU A 92 3.85 1.00 9.73
CA GLU A 92 5.14 1.35 9.19
C GLU A 92 5.90 0.07 8.83
N ALA A 93 6.31 -0.02 7.57
CA ALA A 93 7.04 -1.18 7.06
C ALA A 93 8.34 -0.75 6.39
N VAL A 94 8.94 0.31 6.92
CA VAL A 94 10.20 0.83 6.40
C VAL A 94 11.34 0.01 6.97
N VAL A 95 12.23 -0.43 6.09
CA VAL A 95 13.43 -1.15 6.51
C VAL A 95 14.49 -0.13 6.91
N GLU A 96 14.93 -0.21 8.16
CA GLU A 96 16.05 0.62 8.62
C GLU A 96 17.36 0.00 8.16
N ARG A 97 18.20 0.85 7.64
CA ARG A 97 19.55 0.46 7.29
C ARG A 97 20.50 1.02 8.32
N LEU A 98 21.22 0.13 8.92
CA LEU A 98 22.23 0.50 9.91
C LEU A 98 23.58 0.69 9.24
#